data_27577e3a2cc1460dcc0f6e0b0c310bf1
#
_entry.id   27577e3a2cc1460dcc0f6e0b0c310bf1
#
_cell.length_a   1.000
_cell.length_b   1.000
_cell.length_c   1.000
_cell.angle_alpha   90.00
_cell.angle_beta   90.00
_cell.angle_gamma   90.00
#
_symmetry.space_group_name_H-M   'P 1'
#
loop_
_entity.id
_entity.type
_entity.pdbx_description
1 polymer ?
#
loop_
_entity_poly.entity_id
_entity_poly.type
_entity_poly.pdbx_seq_one_letter_code
_entity_poly.pdbx_strand_id
1 'polypeptide(L)'
;MRIQGKLRLGYFPLPLTEARRIRACLRYPDSPFSAIDPCIGAGAAFLAITGESCARRYGIELDAYRAEQAAAVVDEMVHGDCLDVHCPVESCGLAFLNPPYDWTAGETRSERTERVFLAHTYRWLKVGGVLVLVIPAVHVRECAEIC
;
A
#
# COMPACT_ATOMS: atom_id res chain seq x y z
N MET A 1 8.34 23.55 12.20
CA MET A 1 8.64 22.32 11.44
C MET A 1 7.77 22.31 10.20
N ARG A 2 8.39 22.38 9.02
CA ARG A 2 7.71 22.71 7.76
C ARG A 2 6.79 21.59 7.30
N ILE A 3 5.49 21.86 7.20
CA ILE A 3 4.45 21.01 6.59
C ILE A 3 4.82 20.58 5.15
N GLN A 4 5.61 21.38 4.44
CA GLN A 4 6.07 21.14 3.07
C GLN A 4 6.98 19.90 2.88
N GLY A 5 7.65 19.40 3.94
CA GLY A 5 8.48 18.18 3.82
C GLY A 5 7.67 16.89 3.77
N LYS A 6 6.47 16.87 4.34
CA LYS A 6 5.59 15.69 4.33
C LYS A 6 4.84 15.48 3.01
N LEU A 7 4.63 16.58 2.28
CA LEU A 7 3.97 16.57 0.97
C LEU A 7 4.92 16.24 -0.19
N ARG A 8 6.23 16.21 0.06
CA ARG A 8 7.26 16.14 -0.99
C ARG A 8 7.31 14.84 -1.80
N LEU A 9 6.59 13.80 -1.38
CA LEU A 9 6.52 12.51 -2.07
C LEU A 9 5.06 12.01 -2.21
N GLY A 10 4.08 12.92 -2.24
CA GLY A 10 2.68 12.54 -2.36
C GLY A 10 2.14 11.69 -1.19
N TYR A 11 2.77 11.81 -0.01
CA TYR A 11 2.40 11.03 1.16
C TYR A 11 1.16 11.60 1.86
N PHE A 12 0.07 10.86 1.77
CA PHE A 12 -1.20 11.13 2.45
C PHE A 12 -1.54 9.95 3.37
N PRO A 13 -1.17 10.02 4.66
CA PRO A 13 -1.44 8.93 5.58
C PRO A 13 -2.95 8.72 5.75
N LEU A 14 -3.41 7.47 5.66
CA LEU A 14 -4.79 7.14 5.95
C LEU A 14 -5.06 7.37 7.46
N PRO A 15 -6.12 8.14 7.83
CA PRO A 15 -6.51 8.28 9.22
C PRO A 15 -6.81 6.94 9.88
N LEU A 16 -6.42 6.76 11.15
CA LEU A 16 -6.65 5.50 11.88
C LEU A 16 -8.13 5.14 12.04
N THR A 17 -9.01 6.15 12.06
CA THR A 17 -10.47 5.92 12.05
C THR A 17 -10.93 5.21 10.78
N GLU A 18 -10.39 5.60 9.63
CA GLU A 18 -10.69 4.95 8.35
C GLU A 18 -10.04 3.56 8.24
N ALA A 19 -8.81 3.41 8.73
CA ALA A 19 -8.15 2.11 8.80
C ALA A 19 -8.97 1.10 9.64
N ARG A 20 -9.55 1.52 10.75
CA ARG A 20 -10.43 0.68 11.58
C ARG A 20 -11.75 0.34 10.88
N ARG A 21 -12.32 1.27 10.10
CA ARG A 21 -13.50 0.99 9.26
C ARG A 21 -13.20 -0.05 8.20
N ILE A 22 -12.06 0.06 7.53
CA ILE A 22 -11.58 -0.95 6.58
C ILE A 22 -11.41 -2.29 7.29
N ARG A 23 -10.75 -2.32 8.45
CA ARG A 23 -10.57 -3.55 9.24
C ARG A 23 -11.90 -4.24 9.57
N ALA A 24 -12.93 -3.48 9.91
CA ALA A 24 -14.25 -4.01 10.22
C ALA A 24 -14.94 -4.70 9.02
N CYS A 25 -14.55 -4.37 7.80
CA CYS A 25 -15.06 -4.98 6.57
C CYS A 25 -14.29 -6.25 6.17
N LEU A 26 -13.13 -6.52 6.78
CA LEU A 26 -12.26 -7.63 6.42
C LEU A 26 -12.45 -8.82 7.35
N ARG A 27 -12.43 -10.03 6.77
CA ARG A 27 -12.33 -11.29 7.51
C ARG A 27 -11.03 -11.97 7.12
N TYR A 28 -10.32 -12.45 8.12
CA TYR A 28 -9.04 -13.12 7.93
C TYR A 28 -9.17 -14.61 8.19
N PRO A 29 -8.35 -15.44 7.50
CA PRO A 29 -8.24 -16.86 7.86
C PRO A 29 -7.55 -16.99 9.22
N ASP A 30 -7.83 -18.11 9.90
CA ASP A 30 -7.12 -18.49 11.15
C ASP A 30 -5.70 -19.01 10.88
N SER A 31 -5.38 -19.28 9.61
CA SER A 31 -4.05 -19.72 9.19
C SER A 31 -3.16 -18.55 8.74
N PRO A 32 -1.83 -18.67 8.84
CA PRO A 32 -0.91 -17.66 8.36
C PRO A 32 -1.09 -17.31 6.88
N PHE A 33 -0.97 -16.02 6.56
CA PHE A 33 -1.00 -15.51 5.19
C PHE A 33 -0.06 -14.31 5.04
N SER A 34 0.35 -13.98 3.82
CA SER A 34 1.16 -12.81 3.54
C SER A 34 0.27 -11.59 3.28
N ALA A 35 0.59 -10.47 3.91
CA ALA A 35 -0.01 -9.17 3.67
C ALA A 35 1.08 -8.17 3.29
N ILE A 36 0.83 -7.34 2.27
CA ILE A 36 1.79 -6.36 1.78
C ILE A 36 1.18 -4.97 1.69
N ASP A 37 1.96 -3.96 2.08
CA ASP A 37 1.70 -2.55 1.78
C ASP A 37 2.89 -1.99 0.97
N PRO A 38 2.70 -1.77 -0.33
CA PRO A 38 3.76 -1.28 -1.23
C PRO A 38 4.13 0.19 -1.06
N CYS A 39 3.36 0.95 -0.26
CA CYS A 39 3.57 2.37 0.02
C CYS A 39 3.29 2.67 1.49
N ILE A 40 3.92 1.91 2.38
CA ILE A 40 3.50 1.73 3.77
C ILE A 40 3.54 3.01 4.62
N GLY A 41 4.31 4.01 4.22
CA GLY A 41 4.52 5.18 5.04
C GLY A 41 5.14 4.81 6.39
N ALA A 42 4.58 5.35 7.48
CA ALA A 42 5.00 4.99 8.84
C ALA A 42 4.39 3.68 9.37
N GLY A 43 3.53 3.00 8.59
CA GLY A 43 2.96 1.70 8.90
C GLY A 43 1.72 1.68 9.81
N ALA A 44 1.31 2.81 10.37
CA ALA A 44 0.24 2.85 11.38
C ALA A 44 -1.12 2.35 10.84
N ALA A 45 -1.49 2.74 9.61
CA ALA A 45 -2.75 2.30 9.00
C ALA A 45 -2.72 0.79 8.68
N PHE A 46 -1.61 0.30 8.13
CA PHE A 46 -1.44 -1.11 7.81
C PHE A 46 -1.46 -2.00 9.06
N LEU A 47 -0.81 -1.55 10.13
CA LEU A 47 -0.89 -2.24 11.43
C LEU A 47 -2.33 -2.27 11.97
N ALA A 48 -3.07 -1.15 11.89
CA ALA A 48 -4.46 -1.09 12.33
C ALA A 48 -5.37 -2.04 11.53
N ILE A 49 -5.07 -2.24 10.24
CA ILE A 49 -5.81 -3.16 9.38
C ILE A 49 -5.46 -4.62 9.68
N THR A 50 -4.18 -4.96 9.92
CA THR A 50 -3.70 -6.34 10.01
C THR A 50 -3.38 -6.82 11.44
N GLY A 51 -3.41 -5.94 12.44
CA GLY A 51 -2.80 -6.16 13.77
C GLY A 51 -3.25 -7.40 14.53
N GLU A 52 -4.51 -7.79 14.41
CA GLU A 52 -5.10 -8.95 15.13
C GLU A 52 -5.23 -10.21 14.24
N SER A 53 -4.51 -10.25 13.12
CA SER A 53 -4.54 -11.37 12.18
C SER A 53 -3.26 -12.18 12.20
N CYS A 54 -3.28 -13.39 11.62
CA CYS A 54 -2.09 -14.22 11.38
C CYS A 54 -1.28 -13.75 10.18
N ALA A 55 -1.33 -12.46 9.83
CA ALA A 55 -0.59 -11.91 8.70
C ALA A 55 0.90 -11.83 8.99
N ARG A 56 1.71 -12.36 8.07
CA ARG A 56 3.10 -11.95 7.92
C ARG A 56 3.12 -10.69 7.07
N ARG A 57 3.61 -9.61 7.64
CA ARG A 57 3.53 -8.24 7.11
C ARG A 57 4.78 -7.86 6.36
N TYR A 58 4.60 -7.35 5.14
CA TYR A 58 5.65 -6.83 4.28
C TYR A 58 5.36 -5.37 3.97
N GLY A 59 6.37 -4.52 4.03
CA GLY A 59 6.25 -3.11 3.72
C GLY A 59 7.32 -2.63 2.75
N ILE A 60 6.96 -1.70 1.87
CA ILE A 60 7.90 -0.98 1.00
C ILE A 60 7.69 0.52 1.22
N GLU A 61 8.77 1.27 1.42
CA GLU A 61 8.73 2.72 1.60
C GLU A 61 9.97 3.38 1.00
N LEU A 62 9.74 4.44 0.24
CA LEU A 62 10.78 5.21 -0.43
C LEU A 62 11.55 6.14 0.51
N ASP A 63 10.85 6.73 1.48
CA ASP A 63 11.47 7.64 2.45
C ASP A 63 12.12 6.88 3.59
N ALA A 64 13.43 7.11 3.81
CA ALA A 64 14.22 6.38 4.79
C ALA A 64 13.70 6.54 6.23
N TYR A 65 13.23 7.73 6.62
CA TYR A 65 12.72 7.97 7.96
C TYR A 65 11.40 7.23 8.22
N ARG A 66 10.50 7.22 7.24
CA ARG A 66 9.25 6.45 7.34
C ARG A 66 9.50 4.95 7.29
N ALA A 67 10.45 4.50 6.46
CA ALA A 67 10.85 3.09 6.40
C ALA A 67 11.37 2.57 7.75
N GLU A 68 12.18 3.38 8.46
CA GLU A 68 12.66 3.06 9.80
C GLU A 68 11.48 2.93 10.80
N GLN A 69 10.50 3.83 10.73
CA GLN A 69 9.30 3.75 11.56
C GLN A 69 8.46 2.50 11.25
N ALA A 70 8.25 2.21 9.97
CA ALA A 70 7.47 1.06 9.52
C ALA A 70 8.12 -0.28 9.88
N ALA A 71 9.45 -0.35 9.91
CA ALA A 71 10.19 -1.56 10.29
C ALA A 71 9.85 -2.06 11.70
N ALA A 72 9.34 -1.20 12.58
CA ALA A 72 8.89 -1.60 13.91
C ALA A 72 7.53 -2.31 13.93
N VAL A 73 6.76 -2.28 12.82
CA VAL A 73 5.37 -2.78 12.76
C VAL A 73 5.14 -3.83 11.67
N VAL A 74 6.16 -4.17 10.89
CA VAL A 74 6.13 -5.23 9.88
C VAL A 74 7.19 -6.28 10.15
N ASP A 75 7.01 -7.47 9.58
CA ASP A 75 7.98 -8.57 9.70
C ASP A 75 9.17 -8.38 8.75
N GLU A 76 8.92 -7.80 7.57
CA GLU A 76 9.97 -7.48 6.60
C GLU A 76 9.72 -6.11 5.96
N MET A 77 10.77 -5.29 5.93
CA MET A 77 10.74 -3.94 5.40
C MET A 77 11.75 -3.77 4.26
N VAL A 78 11.30 -3.21 3.15
CA VAL A 78 12.15 -2.80 2.03
C VAL A 78 12.16 -1.27 1.94
N HIS A 79 13.34 -0.66 2.13
CA HIS A 79 13.55 0.75 1.84
C HIS A 79 13.93 0.90 0.37
N GLY A 80 13.01 1.46 -0.44
CA GLY A 80 13.22 1.64 -1.87
C GLY A 80 11.95 2.04 -2.60
N ASP A 81 12.09 2.23 -3.92
CA ASP A 81 10.94 2.48 -4.80
C ASP A 81 10.19 1.17 -5.04
N CYS A 82 8.87 1.19 -4.77
CA CYS A 82 8.01 0.04 -5.02
C CYS A 82 8.08 -0.45 -6.47
N LEU A 83 8.26 0.44 -7.43
CA LEU A 83 8.30 0.09 -8.86
C LEU A 83 9.58 -0.67 -9.24
N ASP A 84 10.63 -0.58 -8.42
CA ASP A 84 11.87 -1.34 -8.58
C ASP A 84 11.86 -2.68 -7.81
N VAL A 85 10.85 -2.90 -6.96
CA VAL A 85 10.74 -4.12 -6.16
C VAL A 85 9.98 -5.19 -6.93
N HIS A 86 10.52 -6.41 -6.94
CA HIS A 86 9.88 -7.59 -7.52
C HIS A 86 9.45 -8.57 -6.43
N CYS A 87 8.15 -8.77 -6.31
CA CYS A 87 7.55 -9.79 -5.46
C CYS A 87 7.08 -10.96 -6.32
N PRO A 88 7.12 -12.21 -5.82
CA PRO A 88 6.55 -13.34 -6.54
C PRO A 88 5.07 -13.12 -6.86
N VAL A 89 4.65 -13.48 -8.06
CA VAL A 89 3.23 -13.40 -8.45
C VAL A 89 2.39 -14.31 -7.55
N GLU A 90 1.15 -13.89 -7.29
CA GLU A 90 0.17 -14.67 -6.50
C GLU A 90 0.68 -15.10 -5.10
N SER A 91 1.51 -14.28 -4.45
CA SER A 91 2.12 -14.60 -3.15
C SER A 91 1.38 -14.01 -1.95
N CYS A 92 0.59 -12.93 -2.15
CA CYS A 92 -0.04 -12.19 -1.07
C CYS A 92 -1.53 -12.49 -0.95
N GLY A 93 -2.00 -12.74 0.28
CA GLY A 93 -3.43 -12.89 0.58
C GLY A 93 -4.14 -11.56 0.76
N LEU A 94 -3.40 -10.52 1.16
CA LEU A 94 -3.89 -9.14 1.28
C LEU A 94 -2.86 -8.18 0.66
N ALA A 95 -3.32 -7.28 -0.18
CA ALA A 95 -2.57 -6.10 -0.59
C ALA A 95 -3.34 -4.86 -0.13
N PHE A 96 -2.71 -4.03 0.69
CA PHE A 96 -3.22 -2.71 1.05
C PHE A 96 -2.43 -1.67 0.29
N LEU A 97 -3.08 -0.90 -0.56
CA LEU A 97 -2.46 0.06 -1.45
C LEU A 97 -3.07 1.45 -1.24
N ASN A 98 -2.30 2.34 -0.62
CA ASN A 98 -2.59 3.77 -0.52
C ASN A 98 -1.46 4.54 -1.24
N PRO A 99 -1.45 4.54 -2.58
CA PRO A 99 -0.34 5.08 -3.36
C PRO A 99 -0.30 6.60 -3.31
N PRO A 100 0.82 7.22 -3.66
CA PRO A 100 0.87 8.66 -3.88
C PRO A 100 -0.11 9.09 -4.98
N TYR A 101 -0.83 10.20 -4.74
CA TYR A 101 -1.83 10.75 -5.67
C TYR A 101 -1.21 11.87 -6.49
N ASP A 102 -0.52 11.55 -7.55
CA ASP A 102 0.07 12.55 -8.44
C ASP A 102 0.26 11.98 -9.85
N TRP A 103 0.70 12.84 -10.75
CA TRP A 103 1.14 12.43 -12.06
C TRP A 103 2.59 11.97 -11.99
N THR A 104 2.92 10.87 -12.65
CA THR A 104 4.31 10.46 -12.80
C THR A 104 5.11 11.59 -13.40
N ALA A 105 6.24 11.93 -12.78
CA ALA A 105 7.16 12.93 -13.28
C ALA A 105 7.82 12.41 -14.56
N GLY A 106 7.22 12.71 -15.71
CA GLY A 106 7.72 12.37 -17.04
C GLY A 106 7.22 13.39 -18.06
N GLU A 107 7.90 13.52 -19.18
CA GLU A 107 7.66 14.53 -20.21
C GLU A 107 6.29 14.42 -20.90
N THR A 108 5.55 13.36 -20.65
CA THR A 108 4.16 13.19 -21.10
C THR A 108 3.27 12.85 -19.91
N ARG A 109 2.23 13.63 -19.68
CA ARG A 109 1.13 13.38 -18.71
C ARG A 109 0.34 12.12 -19.09
N SER A 110 0.99 10.98 -19.24
CA SER A 110 0.32 9.83 -19.85
C SER A 110 -0.34 8.89 -18.86
N GLU A 111 0.11 8.87 -17.60
CA GLU A 111 -0.42 7.91 -16.64
C GLU A 111 -0.37 8.43 -15.19
N ARG A 112 -1.43 8.15 -14.44
CA ARG A 112 -1.50 8.54 -13.04
C ARG A 112 -0.74 7.54 -12.18
N THR A 113 -0.06 8.04 -11.14
CA THR A 113 0.78 7.24 -10.24
C THR A 113 0.02 6.08 -9.61
N GLU A 114 -1.22 6.30 -9.15
CA GLU A 114 -2.04 5.24 -8.54
C GLU A 114 -2.33 4.08 -9.51
N ARG A 115 -2.47 4.33 -10.81
CA ARG A 115 -2.66 3.27 -11.82
C ARG A 115 -1.38 2.48 -12.04
N VAL A 116 -0.25 3.17 -12.12
CA VAL A 116 1.07 2.53 -12.29
C VAL A 116 1.37 1.60 -11.11
N PHE A 117 1.17 2.10 -9.89
CA PHE A 117 1.36 1.29 -8.67
C PHE A 117 0.41 0.09 -8.63
N LEU A 118 -0.87 0.29 -8.96
CA LEU A 118 -1.85 -0.78 -9.00
C LEU A 118 -1.46 -1.85 -10.02
N ALA A 119 -1.14 -1.48 -11.25
CA ALA A 119 -0.76 -2.41 -12.31
C ALA A 119 0.52 -3.21 -11.94
N HIS A 120 1.48 -2.54 -11.26
CA HIS A 120 2.70 -3.19 -10.81
C HIS A 120 2.45 -4.21 -9.69
N THR A 121 1.61 -3.88 -8.71
CA THR A 121 1.42 -4.65 -7.48
C THR A 121 0.29 -5.67 -7.54
N TYR A 122 -0.73 -5.46 -8.40
CA TYR A 122 -1.91 -6.32 -8.47
C TYR A 122 -1.57 -7.80 -8.74
N ARG A 123 -0.56 -8.07 -9.56
CA ARG A 123 -0.09 -9.43 -9.86
C ARG A 123 0.52 -10.18 -8.67
N TRP A 124 0.84 -9.47 -7.57
CA TRP A 124 1.34 -10.10 -6.35
C TRP A 124 0.21 -10.71 -5.52
N LEU A 125 -1.02 -10.25 -5.76
CA LEU A 125 -2.20 -10.75 -5.07
C LEU A 125 -2.56 -12.14 -5.61
N LYS A 126 -2.71 -13.11 -4.71
CA LYS A 126 -3.12 -14.47 -5.08
C LYS A 126 -4.60 -14.53 -5.45
N VAL A 127 -5.00 -15.57 -6.18
CA VAL A 127 -6.40 -15.88 -6.45
C VAL A 127 -7.16 -16.02 -5.13
N GLY A 128 -8.29 -15.33 -4.99
CA GLY A 128 -9.05 -15.26 -3.74
C GLY A 128 -8.46 -14.34 -2.67
N GLY A 129 -7.36 -13.65 -2.96
CA GLY A 129 -6.82 -12.60 -2.11
C GLY A 129 -7.66 -11.32 -2.17
N VAL A 130 -7.42 -10.41 -1.23
CA VAL A 130 -8.14 -9.14 -1.12
C VAL A 130 -7.21 -7.97 -1.40
N LEU A 131 -7.61 -7.10 -2.32
CA LEU A 131 -7.02 -5.79 -2.52
C LEU A 131 -7.85 -4.74 -1.78
N VAL A 132 -7.20 -3.97 -0.92
CA VAL A 132 -7.74 -2.73 -0.36
C VAL A 132 -7.04 -1.57 -1.04
N LEU A 133 -7.76 -0.85 -1.88
CA LEU A 133 -7.24 0.28 -2.63
C LEU A 133 -7.84 1.59 -2.12
N VAL A 134 -6.99 2.52 -1.69
CA VAL A 134 -7.39 3.86 -1.24
C VAL A 134 -7.01 4.85 -2.32
N ILE A 135 -8.00 5.44 -2.97
CA ILE A 135 -7.84 6.40 -4.08
C ILE A 135 -8.96 7.44 -4.06
N PRO A 136 -8.77 8.59 -4.71
CA PRO A 136 -9.87 9.52 -4.93
C PRO A 136 -11.02 8.88 -5.71
N ALA A 137 -12.26 9.11 -5.27
CA ALA A 137 -13.47 8.47 -5.86
C ALA A 137 -13.61 8.67 -7.38
N VAL A 138 -13.11 9.79 -7.91
CA VAL A 138 -13.14 10.11 -9.35
C VAL A 138 -12.30 9.15 -10.20
N HIS A 139 -11.34 8.42 -9.59
CA HIS A 139 -10.43 7.50 -10.30
C HIS A 139 -10.78 6.02 -10.13
N VAL A 140 -11.85 5.70 -9.39
CA VAL A 140 -12.27 4.31 -9.14
C VAL A 140 -12.50 3.53 -10.44
N ARG A 141 -13.17 4.15 -11.39
CA ARG A 141 -13.49 3.50 -12.68
C ARG A 141 -12.25 3.12 -13.46
N GLU A 142 -11.28 4.04 -13.55
CA GLU A 142 -10.03 3.84 -14.27
C GLU A 142 -9.13 2.77 -13.62
N CYS A 143 -9.15 2.67 -12.29
CA CYS A 143 -8.42 1.64 -11.57
C CYS A 143 -9.09 0.27 -11.64
N ALA A 144 -10.43 0.21 -11.66
CA ALA A 144 -11.18 -1.03 -11.79
C ALA A 144 -10.95 -1.77 -13.12
N GLU A 145 -10.51 -1.07 -14.17
CA GLU A 145 -10.16 -1.68 -15.46
C GLU A 145 -8.84 -2.51 -15.40
N ILE A 146 -8.05 -2.35 -14.34
CA ILE A 146 -6.79 -3.09 -14.13
C ILE A 146 -7.04 -4.40 -13.38
N CYS A 147 -8.06 -4.44 -12.52
CA CYS A 147 -8.44 -5.60 -11.72
C CYS A 147 -9.43 -6.52 -12.46
#